data_3ee7ae1a3c43872ef28504329fc374d9
#
_entry.id   3ee7ae1a3c43872ef28504329fc374d9
#
_cell.length_a   1.000
_cell.length_b   1.000
_cell.length_c   1.000
_cell.angle_alpha   90.00
_cell.angle_beta   90.00
_cell.angle_gamma   90.00
#
_symmetry.space_group_name_H-M   'P 1'
#
loop_
_entity.id
_entity.type
_entity.pdbx_description
1 polymer ?
#
loop_
_entity_poly.entity_id
_entity_poly.type
_entity_poly.pdbx_seq_one_letter_code
_entity_poly.pdbx_strand_id
1 'polypeptide(L)'
;MRSKRCFTRLAMSMVLMILLYPAVQPAMCQDSAETWNDDATGLLWSVKDNGSDTNWMQANNYCEDLTLAGHTDWRLPTLKELESIYDRNLSKELKVKGPIDLKGDNVWAEATSSGNAWIFSFLNGGSSMLPTAGGCGGSGRALCVRGSEK
;
A
#
# COMPACT_ATOMS: atom_id res chain seq x y z
N MET A 1 46.28 -69.22 10.63
CA MET A 1 47.00 -68.16 11.39
C MET A 1 46.69 -66.81 10.74
N ARG A 2 46.12 -65.85 11.54
CA ARG A 2 46.16 -64.45 11.37
C ARG A 2 45.47 -63.90 10.10
N SER A 3 44.59 -62.92 10.11
CA SER A 3 44.31 -61.88 11.08
C SER A 3 42.97 -61.21 10.72
N LYS A 4 42.06 -61.25 11.66
CA LYS A 4 40.90 -60.36 11.65
C LYS A 4 41.37 -58.97 12.09
N ARG A 5 41.14 -57.90 11.33
CA ARG A 5 40.96 -56.56 11.87
C ARG A 5 40.69 -55.56 10.74
N CYS A 6 39.77 -54.66 11.08
CA CYS A 6 39.51 -53.34 10.47
C CYS A 6 38.40 -53.28 9.43
N PHE A 7 37.18 -53.41 9.91
CA PHE A 7 36.03 -52.80 9.21
C PHE A 7 34.98 -52.23 10.20
N THR A 8 35.41 -51.39 11.12
CA THR A 8 34.46 -50.80 12.08
C THR A 8 34.90 -49.41 12.54
N ARG A 9 35.33 -48.55 11.64
CA ARG A 9 35.60 -47.14 12.01
C ARG A 9 35.29 -46.11 10.96
N LEU A 10 34.54 -46.41 9.90
CA LEU A 10 34.19 -45.42 8.89
C LEU A 10 32.69 -45.04 8.86
N ALA A 11 31.85 -45.65 9.66
CA ALA A 11 30.40 -45.36 9.64
C ALA A 11 29.95 -44.33 10.66
N MET A 12 30.83 -43.80 11.51
CA MET A 12 30.45 -42.90 12.62
C MET A 12 30.88 -41.46 12.43
N SER A 13 31.56 -41.17 11.31
CA SER A 13 32.00 -39.78 11.02
C SER A 13 31.08 -38.99 10.06
N MET A 14 30.11 -39.66 9.45
CA MET A 14 29.23 -39.03 8.46
C MET A 14 27.91 -38.52 9.05
N VAL A 15 27.55 -38.91 10.27
CA VAL A 15 26.30 -38.49 10.92
C VAL A 15 26.46 -37.17 11.70
N LEU A 16 27.70 -36.77 12.04
CA LEU A 16 27.98 -35.60 12.86
C LEU A 16 28.18 -34.30 12.04
N MET A 17 28.22 -34.38 10.70
CA MET A 17 28.41 -33.22 9.82
C MET A 17 27.12 -32.60 9.33
N ILE A 18 25.94 -33.17 9.63
CA ILE A 18 24.64 -32.67 9.20
C ILE A 18 24.06 -31.61 10.19
N LEU A 19 24.64 -31.50 11.38
CA LEU A 19 24.11 -30.60 12.42
C LEU A 19 24.79 -29.22 12.50
N LEU A 20 25.69 -28.89 11.58
CA LEU A 20 26.40 -27.59 11.58
C LEU A 20 26.15 -26.72 10.33
N TYR A 21 25.11 -27.02 9.54
CA TYR A 21 24.61 -26.03 8.61
C TYR A 21 23.72 -25.08 9.41
N PRO A 22 24.11 -23.82 9.65
CA PRO A 22 23.16 -22.83 10.07
C PRO A 22 22.13 -22.79 8.94
N ALA A 23 20.90 -23.13 9.26
CA ALA A 23 19.78 -22.85 8.37
C ALA A 23 19.84 -21.35 8.07
N VAL A 24 20.37 -20.99 6.92
CA VAL A 24 20.18 -19.66 6.35
C VAL A 24 18.69 -19.60 6.05
N GLN A 25 17.93 -19.23 7.07
CA GLN A 25 16.54 -18.83 6.85
C GLN A 25 16.62 -17.61 5.96
N PRO A 26 15.99 -17.62 4.77
CA PRO A 26 15.83 -16.37 4.04
C PRO A 26 15.17 -15.41 5.02
N ALA A 27 15.82 -14.28 5.27
CA ALA A 27 15.20 -13.18 5.97
C ALA A 27 13.89 -12.94 5.22
N MET A 28 12.76 -13.33 5.83
CA MET A 28 11.46 -12.91 5.35
C MET A 28 11.50 -11.39 5.46
N CYS A 29 11.73 -10.73 4.32
CA CYS A 29 11.36 -9.35 4.17
C CYS A 29 9.90 -9.32 4.63
N GLN A 30 9.63 -8.69 5.77
CA GLN A 30 8.27 -8.27 6.10
C GLN A 30 7.95 -7.21 5.06
N ASP A 31 7.41 -7.69 3.95
CA ASP A 31 6.78 -6.85 2.95
C ASP A 31 5.62 -6.19 3.69
N SER A 32 5.82 -4.93 4.08
CA SER A 32 4.71 -4.12 4.57
C SER A 32 3.67 -4.17 3.47
N ALA A 33 2.48 -4.71 3.75
CA ALA A 33 1.44 -4.88 2.75
C ALA A 33 1.31 -3.56 1.95
N GLU A 34 1.55 -3.63 0.65
CA GLU A 34 1.48 -2.44 -0.24
C GLU A 34 0.03 -2.01 -0.47
N THR A 35 -0.91 -2.90 -0.16
CA THR A 35 -2.34 -2.70 -0.37
C THR A 35 -3.13 -3.09 0.88
N TRP A 36 -4.29 -2.47 1.04
CA TRP A 36 -5.24 -2.74 2.11
C TRP A 36 -6.65 -2.96 1.55
N ASN A 37 -7.25 -4.10 1.87
CA ASN A 37 -8.64 -4.39 1.54
C ASN A 37 -9.55 -3.83 2.64
N ASP A 38 -10.44 -2.91 2.27
CA ASP A 38 -11.49 -2.42 3.16
C ASP A 38 -12.68 -3.40 3.12
N ASP A 39 -12.82 -4.21 4.15
CA ASP A 39 -13.88 -5.23 4.23
C ASP A 39 -15.29 -4.61 4.24
N ALA A 40 -15.43 -3.35 4.63
CA ALA A 40 -16.71 -2.67 4.68
C ALA A 40 -17.23 -2.31 3.28
N THR A 41 -16.36 -1.90 2.38
CA THR A 41 -16.70 -1.49 1.01
C THR A 41 -16.32 -2.54 -0.04
N GLY A 42 -15.34 -3.39 0.27
CA GLY A 42 -14.74 -4.35 -0.66
C GLY A 42 -13.73 -3.70 -1.60
N LEU A 43 -13.37 -2.45 -1.36
CA LEU A 43 -12.38 -1.72 -2.13
C LEU A 43 -10.96 -2.08 -1.69
N LEU A 44 -10.04 -2.14 -2.65
CA LEU A 44 -8.62 -2.30 -2.40
C LEU A 44 -7.91 -0.95 -2.54
N TRP A 45 -7.19 -0.55 -1.50
CA TRP A 45 -6.49 0.73 -1.40
C TRP A 45 -4.98 0.55 -1.50
N SER A 46 -4.27 1.50 -2.11
CA SER A 46 -2.83 1.63 -1.90
C SER A 46 -2.58 2.05 -0.44
N VAL A 47 -1.57 1.45 0.22
CA VAL A 47 -1.24 1.80 1.61
C VAL A 47 -0.52 3.14 1.69
N LYS A 48 0.15 3.55 0.61
CA LYS A 48 0.89 4.81 0.54
C LYS A 48 0.30 5.75 -0.51
N ASP A 49 0.37 7.04 -0.22
CA ASP A 49 0.14 8.08 -1.21
C ASP A 49 1.37 8.24 -2.15
N ASN A 50 1.29 9.14 -3.13
CA ASN A 50 2.37 9.44 -4.08
C ASN A 50 3.59 10.17 -3.46
N GLY A 51 3.60 10.42 -2.16
CA GLY A 51 4.72 10.99 -1.40
C GLY A 51 4.95 12.51 -1.56
N SER A 52 4.27 13.18 -2.47
CA SER A 52 4.44 14.62 -2.71
C SER A 52 3.13 15.29 -3.13
N ASP A 53 3.01 16.58 -2.85
CA ASP A 53 1.89 17.37 -3.33
C ASP A 53 1.91 17.47 -4.85
N THR A 54 0.73 17.38 -5.45
CA THR A 54 0.57 17.35 -6.90
C THR A 54 -0.75 18.01 -7.32
N ASN A 55 -0.86 18.44 -8.57
CA ASN A 55 -2.14 18.87 -9.12
C ASN A 55 -3.02 17.65 -9.49
N TRP A 56 -4.29 17.92 -9.76
CA TRP A 56 -5.25 16.85 -10.04
C TRP A 56 -4.84 15.94 -11.21
N MET A 57 -4.37 16.53 -12.32
CA MET A 57 -4.00 15.77 -13.51
C MET A 57 -2.83 14.81 -13.23
N GLN A 58 -1.84 15.29 -12.49
CA GLN A 58 -0.70 14.45 -12.08
C GLN A 58 -1.13 13.34 -11.10
N ALA A 59 -2.08 13.66 -10.19
CA ALA A 59 -2.63 12.66 -9.28
C ALA A 59 -3.41 11.57 -10.03
N ASN A 60 -4.22 11.98 -11.02
CA ASN A 60 -4.97 11.04 -11.85
C ASN A 60 -4.05 10.12 -12.64
N ASN A 61 -3.08 10.69 -13.35
CA ASN A 61 -2.10 9.92 -14.13
C ASN A 61 -1.28 8.98 -13.23
N TYR A 62 -0.92 9.44 -12.03
CA TYR A 62 -0.20 8.58 -11.07
C TYR A 62 -0.98 7.30 -10.75
N CYS A 63 -2.29 7.41 -10.49
CA CYS A 63 -3.11 6.23 -10.21
C CYS A 63 -3.35 5.37 -11.45
N GLU A 64 -3.62 5.98 -12.62
CA GLU A 64 -3.84 5.25 -13.88
C GLU A 64 -2.59 4.48 -14.34
N ASP A 65 -1.40 5.03 -14.10
CA ASP A 65 -0.12 4.40 -14.45
C ASP A 65 0.39 3.42 -13.37
N LEU A 66 -0.29 3.35 -12.22
CA LEU A 66 0.16 2.55 -11.09
C LEU A 66 0.04 1.05 -11.37
N THR A 67 1.17 0.36 -11.23
CA THR A 67 1.19 -1.11 -11.15
C THR A 67 1.57 -1.50 -9.73
N LEU A 68 0.63 -2.05 -8.97
CA LEU A 68 0.82 -2.39 -7.57
C LEU A 68 0.12 -3.70 -7.24
N ALA A 69 0.80 -4.58 -6.51
CA ALA A 69 0.29 -5.91 -6.13
C ALA A 69 -0.24 -6.74 -7.32
N GLY A 70 0.37 -6.57 -8.52
CA GLY A 70 -0.03 -7.28 -9.74
C GLY A 70 -1.28 -6.73 -10.43
N HIS A 71 -1.78 -5.56 -10.01
CA HIS A 71 -2.94 -4.88 -10.59
C HIS A 71 -2.54 -3.60 -11.32
N THR A 72 -3.28 -3.26 -12.38
CA THR A 72 -3.07 -2.07 -13.23
C THR A 72 -4.34 -1.25 -13.43
N ASP A 73 -5.41 -1.58 -12.72
CA ASP A 73 -6.73 -0.94 -12.79
C ASP A 73 -6.98 0.00 -11.60
N TRP A 74 -5.92 0.69 -11.19
CA TRP A 74 -5.97 1.70 -10.14
C TRP A 74 -6.55 3.01 -10.68
N ARG A 75 -7.24 3.75 -9.82
CA ARG A 75 -7.84 5.04 -10.14
C ARG A 75 -7.82 5.97 -8.92
N LEU A 76 -8.09 7.24 -9.13
CA LEU A 76 -8.46 8.13 -8.03
C LEU A 76 -9.79 7.66 -7.40
N PRO A 77 -9.95 7.81 -6.09
CA PRO A 77 -11.21 7.53 -5.40
C PRO A 77 -12.27 8.60 -5.70
N THR A 78 -13.52 8.24 -5.56
CA THR A 78 -14.61 9.21 -5.44
C THR A 78 -14.53 9.94 -4.09
N LEU A 79 -15.18 11.10 -3.97
CA LEU A 79 -15.30 11.78 -2.67
C LEU A 79 -15.93 10.85 -1.61
N LYS A 80 -16.97 10.12 -1.97
CA LYS A 80 -17.67 9.20 -1.06
C LYS A 80 -16.78 8.06 -0.57
N GLU A 81 -15.90 7.53 -1.44
CA GLU A 81 -14.92 6.51 -1.06
C GLU A 81 -13.90 7.09 -0.07
N LEU A 82 -13.42 8.32 -0.26
CA LEU A 82 -12.52 8.98 0.71
C LEU A 82 -13.23 9.18 2.07
N GLU A 83 -14.48 9.62 2.05
CA GLU A 83 -15.31 9.76 3.27
C GLU A 83 -15.49 8.43 3.99
N SER A 84 -15.60 7.30 3.26
CA SER A 84 -15.80 5.97 3.85
C SER A 84 -14.62 5.51 4.69
N ILE A 85 -13.40 5.94 4.34
CA ILE A 85 -12.18 5.61 5.08
C ILE A 85 -11.75 6.70 6.08
N TYR A 86 -12.54 7.78 6.23
CA TYR A 86 -12.35 8.78 7.27
C TYR A 86 -13.02 8.36 8.59
N ASP A 87 -12.32 8.52 9.71
CA ASP A 87 -12.90 8.33 11.05
C ASP A 87 -12.35 9.37 12.02
N ARG A 88 -13.20 10.35 12.38
CA ARG A 88 -12.87 11.46 13.31
C ARG A 88 -12.44 11.00 14.71
N ASN A 89 -12.82 9.78 15.11
CA ASN A 89 -12.55 9.27 16.43
C ASN A 89 -11.16 8.64 16.58
N LEU A 90 -10.42 8.48 15.46
CA LEU A 90 -9.06 7.95 15.53
C LEU A 90 -8.15 8.91 16.30
N SER A 91 -7.23 8.35 17.09
CA SER A 91 -6.22 9.13 17.82
C SER A 91 -5.06 9.62 16.95
N LYS A 92 -5.01 9.20 15.68
CA LYS A 92 -4.00 9.64 14.70
C LYS A 92 -4.21 11.12 14.34
N GLU A 93 -3.16 11.81 13.90
CA GLU A 93 -3.25 13.16 13.35
C GLU A 93 -4.14 13.18 12.09
N LEU A 94 -3.80 12.33 11.13
CA LEU A 94 -4.65 12.10 9.94
C LEU A 94 -5.65 10.98 10.25
N LYS A 95 -6.94 11.30 10.09
CA LYS A 95 -8.08 10.48 10.50
C LYS A 95 -8.43 9.40 9.46
N VAL A 96 -7.44 8.70 8.96
CA VAL A 96 -7.61 7.65 7.94
C VAL A 96 -7.63 6.26 8.58
N LYS A 97 -8.57 5.42 8.17
CA LYS A 97 -8.71 4.02 8.60
C LYS A 97 -7.60 3.13 8.04
N GLY A 98 -7.50 1.93 8.59
CA GLY A 98 -6.57 0.90 8.13
C GLY A 98 -5.09 1.25 8.32
N PRO A 99 -4.21 0.59 7.59
CA PRO A 99 -2.76 0.80 7.64
C PRO A 99 -2.28 1.91 6.68
N ILE A 100 -3.20 2.71 6.12
CA ILE A 100 -2.86 3.76 5.15
C ILE A 100 -1.94 4.80 5.79
N ASP A 101 -0.82 5.09 5.12
CA ASP A 101 0.23 6.02 5.51
C ASP A 101 0.24 7.24 4.57
N LEU A 102 -0.54 8.25 4.91
CA LEU A 102 -0.57 9.51 4.18
C LEU A 102 0.56 10.42 4.63
N LYS A 103 1.24 11.07 3.69
CA LYS A 103 2.29 12.08 3.93
C LYS A 103 1.76 13.51 3.85
N GLY A 104 0.49 13.70 3.56
CA GLY A 104 -0.23 14.98 3.57
C GLY A 104 -1.70 14.76 3.88
N ASP A 105 -2.35 15.83 4.31
CA ASP A 105 -3.74 15.79 4.80
C ASP A 105 -4.78 15.82 3.68
N ASN A 106 -4.44 16.41 2.53
CA ASN A 106 -5.35 16.64 1.41
C ASN A 106 -5.16 15.58 0.31
N VAL A 107 -6.23 14.90 -0.07
CA VAL A 107 -6.23 13.85 -1.10
C VAL A 107 -7.22 14.21 -2.21
N TRP A 108 -6.77 14.07 -3.46
CA TRP A 108 -7.61 14.28 -4.63
C TRP A 108 -8.61 13.15 -4.83
N ALA A 109 -9.84 13.51 -5.20
CA ALA A 109 -10.84 12.59 -5.72
C ALA A 109 -10.94 12.69 -7.24
N GLU A 110 -11.72 11.81 -7.86
CA GLU A 110 -12.00 11.86 -9.29
C GLU A 110 -12.67 13.18 -9.71
N ALA A 111 -12.53 13.53 -11.00
CA ALA A 111 -13.16 14.71 -11.54
C ALA A 111 -14.67 14.55 -11.68
N THR A 112 -15.37 15.66 -11.51
CA THR A 112 -16.77 15.78 -11.87
C THR A 112 -16.94 16.08 -13.38
N SER A 113 -18.13 15.89 -13.91
CA SER A 113 -18.45 16.23 -15.31
C SER A 113 -18.30 17.72 -15.64
N SER A 114 -18.16 18.59 -14.63
CA SER A 114 -18.00 20.05 -14.81
C SER A 114 -16.54 20.50 -14.94
N GLY A 115 -15.57 19.57 -14.98
CA GLY A 115 -14.14 19.90 -15.07
C GLY A 115 -13.54 20.39 -13.75
N ASN A 116 -14.18 20.08 -12.65
CA ASN A 116 -13.68 20.27 -11.29
C ASN A 116 -13.46 18.93 -10.62
N ALA A 117 -12.64 18.90 -9.57
CA ALA A 117 -12.45 17.73 -8.72
C ALA A 117 -12.59 18.10 -7.26
N TRP A 118 -12.98 17.14 -6.46
CA TRP A 118 -12.97 17.28 -5.02
C TRP A 118 -11.57 17.03 -4.47
N ILE A 119 -11.22 17.77 -3.43
CA ILE A 119 -10.10 17.49 -2.56
C ILE A 119 -10.66 17.28 -1.15
N PHE A 120 -10.21 16.23 -0.47
CA PHE A 120 -10.69 15.84 0.85
C PHE A 120 -9.56 15.91 1.87
N SER A 121 -9.84 16.49 3.05
CA SER A 121 -8.86 16.61 4.13
C SER A 121 -9.06 15.55 5.20
N PHE A 122 -8.09 14.68 5.36
CA PHE A 122 -8.04 13.68 6.44
C PHE A 122 -7.69 14.29 7.82
N LEU A 123 -7.33 15.56 7.88
CA LEU A 123 -7.10 16.25 9.14
C LEU A 123 -8.43 16.55 9.86
N ASN A 124 -9.43 17.05 9.11
CA ASN A 124 -10.68 17.56 9.69
C ASN A 124 -11.97 16.99 9.05
N GLY A 125 -11.86 16.21 7.98
CA GLY A 125 -13.00 15.67 7.23
C GLY A 125 -13.69 16.67 6.31
N GLY A 126 -13.06 17.82 6.06
CA GLY A 126 -13.58 18.83 5.14
C GLY A 126 -13.28 18.50 3.68
N SER A 127 -14.12 18.96 2.76
CA SER A 127 -13.89 18.85 1.33
C SER A 127 -14.06 20.19 0.64
N SER A 128 -13.34 20.38 -0.46
CA SER A 128 -13.42 21.58 -1.32
C SER A 128 -13.40 21.17 -2.77
N MET A 129 -14.05 21.95 -3.63
CA MET A 129 -14.06 21.71 -5.07
C MET A 129 -13.09 22.67 -5.75
N LEU A 130 -12.19 22.13 -6.56
CA LEU A 130 -11.15 22.88 -7.25
C LEU A 130 -11.15 22.55 -8.75
N PRO A 131 -10.77 23.52 -9.63
CA PRO A 131 -10.63 23.26 -11.06
C PRO A 131 -9.54 22.21 -11.33
N THR A 132 -9.80 21.30 -12.26
CA THR A 132 -8.80 20.32 -12.73
C THR A 132 -7.81 20.93 -13.72
N ALA A 133 -8.22 22.00 -14.41
CA ALA A 133 -7.41 22.74 -15.37
C ALA A 133 -6.74 23.95 -14.72
N GLY A 134 -5.47 24.18 -15.05
CA GLY A 134 -4.68 25.33 -14.58
C GLY A 134 -3.74 24.94 -13.43
N GLY A 135 -2.46 25.04 -13.66
CA GLY A 135 -1.39 24.66 -12.73
C GLY A 135 -1.31 25.45 -11.41
N CYS A 136 -2.35 26.21 -11.05
CA CYS A 136 -2.43 27.03 -9.84
C CYS A 136 -3.47 26.52 -8.84
N GLY A 137 -4.10 25.41 -9.09
CA GLY A 137 -5.20 24.91 -8.28
C GLY A 137 -4.81 23.80 -7.33
N GLY A 138 -4.46 24.16 -6.10
CA GLY A 138 -4.41 23.24 -4.98
C GLY A 138 -3.28 22.19 -5.05
N SER A 139 -2.73 21.93 -3.91
CA SER A 139 -1.79 20.82 -3.70
C SER A 139 -2.50 19.74 -2.89
N GLY A 140 -2.56 18.54 -3.44
CA GLY A 140 -3.10 17.37 -2.77
C GLY A 140 -2.29 16.14 -3.14
N ARG A 141 -2.59 15.06 -2.50
CA ARG A 141 -1.94 13.76 -2.69
C ARG A 141 -2.77 12.85 -3.59
N ALA A 142 -2.11 11.93 -4.25
CA ALA A 142 -2.78 10.82 -4.91
C ALA A 142 -2.76 9.60 -3.98
N LEU A 143 -3.93 9.16 -3.53
CA LEU A 143 -4.17 7.88 -2.90
C LEU A 143 -5.00 7.06 -3.87
N CYS A 144 -4.54 5.87 -4.23
CA CYS A 144 -5.18 5.10 -5.29
C CYS A 144 -6.08 4.01 -4.73
N VAL A 145 -7.18 3.77 -5.42
CA VAL A 145 -8.16 2.73 -5.10
C VAL A 145 -8.48 1.92 -6.35
N ARG A 146 -8.88 0.67 -6.17
CA ARG A 146 -9.44 -0.17 -7.24
C ARG A 146 -10.64 -0.95 -6.76
N GLY A 147 -11.43 -1.42 -7.72
CA GLY A 147 -12.70 -2.11 -7.49
C GLY A 147 -13.89 -1.17 -7.54
N SER A 148 -15.06 -1.71 -7.26
CA SER A 148 -16.34 -0.99 -7.15
C SER A 148 -16.98 -1.30 -5.79
N GLU A 149 -17.65 -0.32 -5.21
CA GLU A 149 -18.48 -0.56 -4.01
C GLU A 149 -19.50 -1.68 -4.28
N LYS A 150 -19.71 -2.53 -3.29
CA LYS A 150 -20.72 -3.60 -3.34
C LYS A 150 -22.11 -3.06 -3.11
#